data_180c815283db1c7808a8b572c72e93d7
#
_entry.id   180c815283db1c7808a8b572c72e93d7
#
_cell.length_a   1.000
_cell.length_b   1.000
_cell.length_c   1.000
_cell.angle_alpha   90.00
_cell.angle_beta   90.00
_cell.angle_gamma   90.00
#
_symmetry.space_group_name_H-M   'P 1'
#
loop_
_entity.id
_entity.type
_entity.pdbx_description
1 polymer ?
#
loop_
_entity_poly.entity_id
_entity_poly.type
_entity_poly.pdbx_seq_one_letter_code
_entity_poly.pdbx_strand_id
1 'polypeptide(L)'
;MSRQDPEAPSNSTKPVSTASGAAVVVTGHPHASAAALAALQAGGHAIDALVAAQAVLAVVEPQSSGLGGGGFLLHWNAQLGQLEVLDGRETAPQRSRPSDFLNAEGEALPWLQATSSLQAIGIPGTVALLWEAHLQHGRRPWSDLLDQAITLARDGFEPSPRLLRSIALAQRLGGDHNLAFQQLYLPDGAVIRPGERLRNPALAMTLERLAHHGGLDFYRGKLSRQILQELTELSREEARFRGWSAADLASYKVMRRQPLCSPWRDHLLCSVPAPSSGGLAVQQSLALWDALSRLDKIAHPSNWKRLAQALAWADADRLYWVRDPLDGVPWVSALLDPAYISARARRMKGDLSLRAAPGLPPGQPSYPFARPAGGREDGTSQITIVDAEGNLVSYTASVETVFGSRHLVAGMVMNNQLTDFSFRPSIGGEPVANQRRPGRRPMSSMAPTIVFRDGRPLLATGSPGGRRIPHFLSRTLLAALVWQEPPHRAVALPHLSVNDGVLVLEREAPLPWPVAPEQLAIQGHDVRFQRFGSGTALLQRINGRWHGAADPRREGKAMALP
;
A
#
# COMPACT_ATOMS: atom_id res chain seq x y z
N MET A 1 18.64 -19.29 7.39
CA MET A 1 17.23 -19.48 7.78
C MET A 1 16.36 -18.74 6.80
N SER A 2 15.47 -19.42 6.07
CA SER A 2 14.57 -18.80 5.09
C SER A 2 13.60 -17.90 5.84
N ARG A 3 13.70 -16.58 5.58
CA ARG A 3 12.77 -15.59 6.14
C ARG A 3 11.40 -15.78 5.46
N GLN A 4 10.48 -16.45 6.14
CA GLN A 4 9.08 -16.55 5.70
C GLN A 4 8.40 -15.21 5.88
N ASP A 5 7.49 -14.87 4.97
CA ASP A 5 6.56 -13.76 5.15
C ASP A 5 5.66 -14.08 6.36
N PRO A 6 5.72 -13.30 7.44
CA PRO A 6 4.99 -13.62 8.66
C PRO A 6 3.47 -13.49 8.51
N GLU A 7 3.00 -12.77 7.50
CA GLU A 7 1.57 -12.63 7.19
C GLU A 7 1.03 -13.68 6.21
N ALA A 8 1.90 -14.50 5.61
CA ALA A 8 1.46 -15.49 4.65
C ALA A 8 0.58 -16.57 5.34
N PRO A 9 -0.58 -16.90 4.78
CA PRO A 9 -1.51 -17.85 5.38
C PRO A 9 -0.88 -19.25 5.50
N SER A 10 -1.28 -19.96 6.53
CA SER A 10 -0.82 -21.34 6.78
C SER A 10 -1.37 -22.38 5.80
N ASN A 11 -2.45 -22.04 5.05
CA ASN A 11 -3.07 -22.90 4.03
C ASN A 11 -3.63 -22.06 2.88
N SER A 12 -3.16 -22.31 1.67
CA SER A 12 -3.57 -21.62 0.43
C SER A 12 -4.89 -22.16 -0.18
N THR A 13 -5.64 -22.97 0.54
CA THR A 13 -6.86 -23.66 0.03
C THR A 13 -8.15 -22.85 0.13
N LYS A 14 -8.10 -21.58 0.58
CA LYS A 14 -9.31 -20.75 0.63
C LYS A 14 -9.81 -20.45 -0.79
N PRO A 15 -11.10 -20.60 -1.06
CA PRO A 15 -11.67 -20.23 -2.36
C PRO A 15 -11.55 -18.71 -2.57
N VAL A 16 -11.29 -18.31 -3.81
CA VAL A 16 -11.28 -16.89 -4.18
C VAL A 16 -12.69 -16.31 -3.98
N SER A 17 -12.79 -15.23 -3.22
CA SER A 17 -14.05 -14.51 -3.09
C SER A 17 -14.30 -13.69 -4.35
N THR A 18 -15.45 -13.92 -5.00
CA THR A 18 -15.87 -13.24 -6.22
C THR A 18 -17.27 -12.64 -6.07
N ALA A 19 -17.52 -11.57 -6.80
CA ALA A 19 -18.84 -10.95 -6.93
C ALA A 19 -18.99 -10.32 -8.31
N SER A 20 -20.23 -10.13 -8.77
CA SER A 20 -20.51 -9.51 -10.07
C SER A 20 -21.80 -8.72 -9.99
N GLY A 21 -21.79 -7.47 -10.47
CA GLY A 21 -22.95 -6.60 -10.39
C GLY A 21 -22.78 -5.27 -11.10
N ALA A 22 -23.80 -4.40 -10.96
CA ALA A 22 -23.72 -3.01 -11.36
C ALA A 22 -22.77 -2.23 -10.44
N ALA A 23 -22.82 -2.51 -9.14
CA ALA A 23 -21.88 -2.00 -8.15
C ALA A 23 -21.13 -3.17 -7.49
N VAL A 24 -19.82 -3.03 -7.33
CA VAL A 24 -18.94 -4.09 -6.77
C VAL A 24 -17.91 -3.49 -5.83
N VAL A 25 -17.72 -4.15 -4.71
CA VAL A 25 -16.75 -3.79 -3.66
C VAL A 25 -15.80 -4.95 -3.44
N VAL A 26 -14.51 -4.67 -3.35
CA VAL A 26 -13.46 -5.63 -2.97
C VAL A 26 -12.56 -4.98 -1.93
N THR A 27 -12.51 -5.53 -0.72
CA THR A 27 -11.65 -5.03 0.36
C THR A 27 -10.87 -6.14 1.05
N GLY A 28 -9.95 -5.78 1.95
CA GLY A 28 -9.13 -6.73 2.71
C GLY A 28 -9.89 -7.55 3.76
N HIS A 29 -11.13 -7.14 4.15
CA HIS A 29 -11.88 -7.79 5.23
C HIS A 29 -13.39 -7.84 4.96
N PRO A 30 -14.12 -8.93 5.33
CA PRO A 30 -15.56 -9.05 5.11
C PRO A 30 -16.39 -7.92 5.71
N HIS A 31 -16.10 -7.49 6.93
CA HIS A 31 -16.80 -6.38 7.58
C HIS A 31 -16.65 -5.06 6.81
N ALA A 32 -15.46 -4.79 6.27
CA ALA A 32 -15.23 -3.59 5.47
C ALA A 32 -15.98 -3.63 4.13
N SER A 33 -16.04 -4.80 3.49
CA SER A 33 -16.85 -4.97 2.27
C SER A 33 -18.34 -4.82 2.53
N ALA A 34 -18.82 -5.32 3.68
CA ALA A 34 -20.22 -5.15 4.09
C ALA A 34 -20.56 -3.68 4.36
N ALA A 35 -19.70 -2.93 5.05
CA ALA A 35 -19.87 -1.50 5.31
C ALA A 35 -19.93 -0.68 4.01
N ALA A 36 -18.98 -0.94 3.10
CA ALA A 36 -18.96 -0.28 1.79
C ALA A 36 -20.23 -0.58 0.99
N LEU A 37 -20.66 -1.86 0.96
CA LEU A 37 -21.88 -2.25 0.25
C LEU A 37 -23.13 -1.59 0.84
N ALA A 38 -23.23 -1.51 2.17
CA ALA A 38 -24.33 -0.83 2.86
C ALA A 38 -24.40 0.66 2.51
N ALA A 39 -23.25 1.34 2.43
CA ALA A 39 -23.19 2.73 1.98
C ALA A 39 -23.71 2.90 0.54
N LEU A 40 -23.34 1.99 -0.39
CA LEU A 40 -23.86 2.00 -1.76
C LEU A 40 -25.37 1.68 -1.81
N GLN A 41 -25.84 0.71 -1.02
CA GLN A 41 -27.28 0.38 -0.91
C GLN A 41 -28.12 1.55 -0.42
N ALA A 42 -27.55 2.39 0.45
CA ALA A 42 -28.18 3.61 0.94
C ALA A 42 -28.13 4.79 -0.05
N GLY A 43 -27.73 4.56 -1.31
CA GLY A 43 -27.61 5.58 -2.35
C GLY A 43 -26.32 6.40 -2.30
N GLY A 44 -25.31 5.92 -1.59
CA GLY A 44 -24.01 6.58 -1.49
C GLY A 44 -23.19 6.45 -2.77
N HIS A 45 -22.23 7.37 -2.94
CA HIS A 45 -21.21 7.37 -3.96
C HIS A 45 -20.09 6.36 -3.63
N ALA A 46 -19.25 5.98 -4.60
CA ALA A 46 -18.08 5.13 -4.36
C ALA A 46 -17.14 5.69 -3.26
N ILE A 47 -17.07 7.00 -3.09
CA ILE A 47 -16.32 7.64 -2.00
C ILE A 47 -16.97 7.41 -0.63
N ASP A 48 -18.31 7.44 -0.51
CA ASP A 48 -18.98 7.10 0.76
C ASP A 48 -18.65 5.66 1.16
N ALA A 49 -18.69 4.75 0.19
CA ALA A 49 -18.31 3.35 0.40
C ALA A 49 -16.83 3.20 0.81
N LEU A 50 -15.93 4.01 0.24
CA LEU A 50 -14.52 4.06 0.64
C LEU A 50 -14.37 4.50 2.10
N VAL A 51 -15.06 5.56 2.51
CA VAL A 51 -14.99 6.09 3.90
C VAL A 51 -15.45 5.02 4.88
N ALA A 52 -16.61 4.40 4.63
CA ALA A 52 -17.15 3.34 5.48
C ALA A 52 -16.22 2.13 5.56
N ALA A 53 -15.66 1.68 4.43
CA ALA A 53 -14.73 0.57 4.39
C ALA A 53 -13.44 0.87 5.17
N GLN A 54 -12.82 2.03 4.98
CA GLN A 54 -11.57 2.38 5.64
C GLN A 54 -11.75 2.62 7.15
N ALA A 55 -12.87 3.19 7.58
CA ALA A 55 -13.20 3.32 8.99
C ALA A 55 -13.30 1.93 9.66
N VAL A 56 -13.96 0.97 9.01
CA VAL A 56 -14.06 -0.40 9.49
C VAL A 56 -12.69 -1.10 9.47
N LEU A 57 -11.88 -0.95 8.41
CA LEU A 57 -10.52 -1.53 8.36
C LEU A 57 -9.63 -1.01 9.50
N ALA A 58 -9.76 0.24 9.90
CA ALA A 58 -9.03 0.78 11.05
C ALA A 58 -9.33 0.04 12.36
N VAL A 59 -10.49 -0.62 12.45
CA VAL A 59 -10.91 -1.44 13.61
C VAL A 59 -10.51 -2.90 13.45
N VAL A 60 -10.82 -3.52 12.29
CA VAL A 60 -10.71 -4.99 12.10
C VAL A 60 -9.40 -5.43 11.45
N GLU A 61 -8.65 -4.51 10.82
CA GLU A 61 -7.31 -4.72 10.24
C GLU A 61 -6.29 -3.68 10.73
N PRO A 62 -6.21 -3.36 12.03
CA PRO A 62 -5.33 -2.30 12.55
C PRO A 62 -3.84 -2.57 12.29
N GLN A 63 -3.47 -3.83 12.06
CA GLN A 63 -2.11 -4.23 11.69
C GLN A 63 -1.72 -3.79 10.29
N SER A 64 -2.67 -3.38 9.44
CA SER A 64 -2.42 -3.09 8.03
C SER A 64 -2.62 -1.63 7.66
N SER A 65 -3.71 -1.01 8.10
CA SER A 65 -4.06 0.38 7.80
C SER A 65 -4.96 0.96 8.87
N GLY A 66 -5.03 2.30 8.96
CA GLY A 66 -5.87 2.93 9.95
C GLY A 66 -5.82 4.46 9.89
N LEU A 67 -6.51 5.10 10.86
CA LEU A 67 -6.60 6.55 10.95
C LEU A 67 -5.24 7.20 11.26
N GLY A 68 -4.33 6.47 11.93
CA GLY A 68 -2.97 6.91 12.24
C GLY A 68 -1.96 6.67 11.10
N GLY A 69 -2.40 6.29 9.92
CA GLY A 69 -1.62 6.04 8.71
C GLY A 69 -1.87 7.04 7.59
N GLY A 70 -1.53 6.62 6.37
CA GLY A 70 -1.77 7.38 5.15
C GLY A 70 -2.05 6.49 3.95
N GLY A 71 -2.24 7.08 2.78
CA GLY A 71 -2.57 6.34 1.58
C GLY A 71 -2.65 7.18 0.32
N PHE A 72 -2.96 6.50 -0.78
CA PHE A 72 -3.18 7.11 -2.08
C PHE A 72 -4.52 6.68 -2.65
N LEU A 73 -5.30 7.63 -3.11
CA LEU A 73 -6.58 7.42 -3.78
C LEU A 73 -6.45 7.75 -5.27
N LEU A 74 -6.88 6.83 -6.10
CA LEU A 74 -7.14 7.03 -7.51
C LEU A 74 -8.65 6.91 -7.72
N HIS A 75 -9.30 8.00 -8.13
CA HIS A 75 -10.73 8.10 -8.29
C HIS A 75 -11.10 8.51 -9.71
N TRP A 76 -11.94 7.72 -10.35
CA TRP A 76 -12.59 8.05 -11.62
C TRP A 76 -14.01 8.53 -11.38
N ASN A 77 -14.28 9.77 -11.76
CA ASN A 77 -15.62 10.34 -11.79
C ASN A 77 -16.26 10.05 -13.15
N ALA A 78 -17.26 9.18 -13.18
CA ALA A 78 -17.87 8.72 -14.41
C ALA A 78 -18.70 9.82 -15.11
N GLN A 79 -19.33 10.73 -14.34
CA GLN A 79 -20.14 11.82 -14.87
C GLN A 79 -19.26 12.86 -15.57
N LEU A 80 -18.11 13.20 -14.98
CA LEU A 80 -17.18 14.19 -15.52
C LEU A 80 -16.18 13.61 -16.51
N GLY A 81 -16.03 12.28 -16.57
CA GLY A 81 -14.98 11.62 -17.35
C GLY A 81 -13.58 11.99 -16.88
N GLN A 82 -13.40 12.21 -15.58
CA GLN A 82 -12.15 12.71 -15.00
C GLN A 82 -11.55 11.72 -14.03
N LEU A 83 -10.22 11.56 -14.12
CA LEU A 83 -9.42 10.79 -13.20
C LEU A 83 -8.64 11.74 -12.30
N GLU A 84 -8.76 11.55 -10.99
CA GLU A 84 -8.06 12.35 -9.98
C GLU A 84 -7.23 11.49 -9.03
N VAL A 85 -6.18 12.07 -8.48
CA VAL A 85 -5.31 11.48 -7.47
C VAL A 85 -5.30 12.36 -6.24
N LEU A 86 -5.62 11.76 -5.09
CA LEU A 86 -5.40 12.35 -3.79
C LEU A 86 -4.25 11.63 -3.08
N ASP A 87 -3.23 12.38 -2.71
CA ASP A 87 -2.05 11.91 -1.97
C ASP A 87 -2.21 12.32 -0.50
N GLY A 88 -2.61 11.35 0.31
CA GLY A 88 -2.67 11.41 1.76
C GLY A 88 -1.49 10.70 2.43
N ARG A 89 -0.31 10.67 1.77
CA ARG A 89 0.92 10.13 2.36
C ARG A 89 1.32 10.94 3.58
N GLU A 90 1.91 10.29 4.55
CA GLU A 90 2.41 10.93 5.77
C GLU A 90 3.52 11.93 5.47
N THR A 91 3.62 12.97 6.30
CA THR A 91 4.69 13.96 6.19
C THR A 91 5.61 13.92 7.40
N ALA A 92 6.89 14.21 7.18
CA ALA A 92 7.85 14.38 8.27
C ALA A 92 7.53 15.68 9.04
N PRO A 93 7.49 15.65 10.40
CA PRO A 93 7.30 16.84 11.22
C PRO A 93 8.36 17.92 10.96
N GLN A 94 8.08 19.19 11.27
CA GLN A 94 8.97 20.32 11.02
C GLN A 94 10.32 20.20 11.78
N ARG A 95 10.34 19.48 12.90
CA ARG A 95 11.57 19.23 13.67
C ARG A 95 12.40 18.05 13.17
N SER A 96 11.95 17.35 12.12
CA SER A 96 12.69 16.24 11.52
C SER A 96 14.04 16.67 10.97
N ARG A 97 15.02 15.79 11.12
CA ARG A 97 16.38 15.96 10.60
C ARG A 97 16.79 14.76 9.74
N PRO A 98 17.65 14.96 8.75
CA PRO A 98 18.20 13.86 7.96
C PRO A 98 18.91 12.77 8.79
N SER A 99 19.45 13.14 9.98
CA SER A 99 20.18 12.26 10.89
C SER A 99 19.32 11.56 11.93
N ASP A 100 17.99 11.68 11.90
CA ASP A 100 17.13 11.11 12.95
C ASP A 100 17.22 9.58 13.08
N PHE A 101 17.64 8.89 12.02
CA PHE A 101 17.86 7.44 12.01
C PHE A 101 19.35 7.05 12.07
N LEU A 102 20.21 7.94 12.55
CA LEU A 102 21.61 7.63 12.85
C LEU A 102 21.83 7.52 14.35
N ASN A 103 22.77 6.65 14.76
CA ASN A 103 23.27 6.58 16.12
C ASN A 103 24.26 7.74 16.43
N ALA A 104 24.86 7.73 17.60
CA ALA A 104 25.84 8.77 18.00
C ALA A 104 27.13 8.74 17.15
N GLU A 105 27.46 7.57 16.60
CA GLU A 105 28.61 7.31 15.74
C GLU A 105 28.35 7.66 14.27
N GLY A 106 27.14 8.13 13.93
CA GLY A 106 26.74 8.46 12.57
C GLY A 106 26.38 7.24 11.70
N GLU A 107 26.18 6.08 12.32
CA GLU A 107 25.76 4.86 11.63
C GLU A 107 24.24 4.74 11.63
N ALA A 108 23.69 4.05 10.61
CA ALA A 108 22.27 3.81 10.52
C ALA A 108 21.79 2.91 11.67
N LEU A 109 20.68 3.30 12.32
CA LEU A 109 20.03 2.48 13.35
C LEU A 109 19.66 1.11 12.81
N PRO A 110 19.69 0.05 13.63
CA PRO A 110 19.06 -1.22 13.29
C PRO A 110 17.60 -1.00 12.90
N TRP A 111 17.17 -1.66 11.82
CA TRP A 111 15.83 -1.45 11.27
C TRP A 111 14.71 -1.63 12.30
N LEU A 112 14.78 -2.67 13.13
CA LEU A 112 13.76 -2.93 14.15
C LEU A 112 13.69 -1.80 15.18
N GLN A 113 14.83 -1.27 15.60
CA GLN A 113 14.89 -0.13 16.52
C GLN A 113 14.27 1.12 15.90
N ALA A 114 14.59 1.41 14.62
CA ALA A 114 14.03 2.55 13.92
C ALA A 114 12.50 2.44 13.78
N THR A 115 11.98 1.27 13.38
CA THR A 115 10.55 1.07 13.13
C THR A 115 9.69 1.07 14.39
N SER A 116 10.27 0.83 15.57
CA SER A 116 9.56 0.87 16.86
C SER A 116 9.63 2.24 17.53
N SER A 117 10.40 3.18 16.97
CA SER A 117 10.61 4.48 17.60
C SER A 117 9.50 5.47 17.28
N LEU A 118 9.23 6.41 18.19
CA LEU A 118 8.35 7.55 17.93
C LEU A 118 8.87 8.43 16.78
N GLN A 119 10.19 8.43 16.53
CA GLN A 119 10.82 9.12 15.40
C GLN A 119 10.35 8.60 14.03
N ALA A 120 9.84 7.37 13.96
CA ALA A 120 9.33 6.78 12.75
C ALA A 120 7.93 7.28 12.36
N ILE A 121 7.21 7.90 13.30
CA ILE A 121 5.82 8.30 13.10
C ILE A 121 5.76 9.57 12.26
N GLY A 122 5.15 9.47 11.07
CA GLY A 122 4.80 10.62 10.23
C GLY A 122 3.42 11.20 10.57
N ILE A 123 3.20 12.47 10.25
CA ILE A 123 1.90 13.11 10.40
C ILE A 123 0.88 12.36 9.54
N PRO A 124 -0.17 11.78 10.13
CA PRO A 124 -1.11 10.93 9.41
C PRO A 124 -1.90 11.69 8.34
N GLY A 125 -2.22 11.00 7.25
CA GLY A 125 -2.96 11.59 6.14
C GLY A 125 -4.29 10.94 5.82
N THR A 126 -4.58 9.73 6.36
CA THR A 126 -5.81 8.97 6.06
C THR A 126 -7.07 9.79 6.32
N VAL A 127 -7.18 10.41 7.50
CA VAL A 127 -8.40 11.17 7.87
C VAL A 127 -8.60 12.38 6.96
N ALA A 128 -7.53 13.12 6.65
CA ALA A 128 -7.62 14.28 5.75
C ALA A 128 -8.03 13.86 4.33
N LEU A 129 -7.45 12.77 3.81
CA LEU A 129 -7.76 12.26 2.47
C LEU A 129 -9.23 11.85 2.37
N LEU A 130 -9.71 11.06 3.32
CA LEU A 130 -11.12 10.61 3.33
C LEU A 130 -12.09 11.78 3.48
N TRP A 131 -11.76 12.72 4.38
CA TRP A 131 -12.58 13.91 4.60
C TRP A 131 -12.64 14.80 3.36
N GLU A 132 -11.50 15.08 2.72
CA GLU A 132 -11.46 15.90 1.50
C GLU A 132 -12.20 15.22 0.33
N ALA A 133 -12.01 13.92 0.13
CA ALA A 133 -12.73 13.16 -0.88
C ALA A 133 -14.25 13.18 -0.63
N HIS A 134 -14.67 13.00 0.63
CA HIS A 134 -16.08 13.03 1.01
C HIS A 134 -16.71 14.41 0.81
N LEU A 135 -16.03 15.51 1.19
CA LEU A 135 -16.54 16.86 0.97
C LEU A 135 -16.83 17.19 -0.51
N GLN A 136 -16.12 16.51 -1.44
CA GLN A 136 -16.29 16.74 -2.88
C GLN A 136 -17.31 15.82 -3.53
N HIS A 137 -17.36 14.56 -3.11
CA HIS A 137 -18.07 13.50 -3.83
C HIS A 137 -19.06 12.75 -2.94
N GLY A 138 -19.00 12.92 -1.62
CA GLY A 138 -19.89 12.25 -0.69
C GLY A 138 -21.34 12.68 -0.87
N ARG A 139 -22.25 11.72 -0.71
CA ARG A 139 -23.71 11.91 -0.79
C ARG A 139 -24.41 11.57 0.52
N ARG A 140 -23.78 10.68 1.32
CA ARG A 140 -24.29 10.31 2.63
C ARG A 140 -23.71 11.21 3.72
N PRO A 141 -24.44 11.47 4.81
CA PRO A 141 -23.83 12.16 5.93
C PRO A 141 -22.56 11.44 6.40
N TRP A 142 -21.51 12.21 6.65
CA TRP A 142 -20.22 11.68 7.12
C TRP A 142 -20.35 10.80 8.36
N SER A 143 -21.22 11.20 9.33
CA SER A 143 -21.51 10.47 10.55
C SER A 143 -21.94 9.04 10.28
N ASP A 144 -22.90 8.85 9.36
CA ASP A 144 -23.50 7.56 9.05
C ASP A 144 -22.46 6.55 8.55
N LEU A 145 -21.41 7.05 7.86
CA LEU A 145 -20.34 6.21 7.29
C LEU A 145 -19.41 5.64 8.35
N LEU A 146 -19.39 6.21 9.56
CA LEU A 146 -18.54 5.75 10.65
C LEU A 146 -19.29 4.83 11.65
N ASP A 147 -20.61 4.77 11.61
CA ASP A 147 -21.45 4.06 12.60
C ASP A 147 -21.06 2.59 12.79
N GLN A 148 -20.82 1.87 11.70
CA GLN A 148 -20.44 0.46 11.78
C GLN A 148 -19.05 0.28 12.41
N ALA A 149 -18.12 1.17 12.12
CA ALA A 149 -16.79 1.15 12.72
C ALA A 149 -16.85 1.47 14.22
N ILE A 150 -17.67 2.46 14.61
CA ILE A 150 -17.92 2.82 16.02
C ILE A 150 -18.50 1.62 16.78
N THR A 151 -19.51 0.96 16.22
CA THR A 151 -20.14 -0.22 16.81
C THR A 151 -19.14 -1.36 16.99
N LEU A 152 -18.35 -1.69 15.95
CA LEU A 152 -17.33 -2.74 16.03
C LEU A 152 -16.23 -2.42 17.05
N ALA A 153 -15.81 -1.16 17.15
CA ALA A 153 -14.79 -0.75 18.11
C ALA A 153 -15.33 -0.80 19.56
N ARG A 154 -16.57 -0.35 19.80
CA ARG A 154 -17.19 -0.28 21.12
C ARG A 154 -17.65 -1.65 21.62
N ASP A 155 -18.46 -2.36 20.82
CA ASP A 155 -19.11 -3.62 21.22
C ASP A 155 -18.20 -4.83 20.96
N GLY A 156 -17.14 -4.63 20.16
CA GLY A 156 -16.13 -5.61 19.85
C GLY A 156 -16.50 -6.51 18.66
N PHE A 157 -15.52 -7.20 18.15
CA PHE A 157 -15.61 -8.18 17.06
C PHE A 157 -14.72 -9.39 17.37
N GLU A 158 -14.93 -10.49 16.68
CA GLU A 158 -14.04 -11.65 16.77
C GLU A 158 -12.78 -11.41 15.90
N PRO A 159 -11.57 -11.43 16.49
CA PRO A 159 -10.34 -11.24 15.74
C PRO A 159 -10.13 -12.35 14.72
N SER A 160 -9.81 -11.98 13.51
CA SER A 160 -9.50 -12.95 12.47
C SER A 160 -8.21 -13.73 12.76
N PRO A 161 -8.03 -14.94 12.19
CA PRO A 161 -6.79 -15.70 12.33
C PRO A 161 -5.56 -14.91 11.85
N ARG A 162 -5.70 -14.03 10.86
CA ARG A 162 -4.62 -13.16 10.40
C ARG A 162 -4.29 -12.10 11.45
N LEU A 163 -5.29 -11.45 12.02
CA LEU A 163 -5.08 -10.46 13.08
C LEU A 163 -4.36 -11.09 14.29
N LEU A 164 -4.80 -12.27 14.75
CA LEU A 164 -4.16 -12.98 15.86
C LEU A 164 -2.68 -13.29 15.59
N ARG A 165 -2.35 -13.78 14.38
CA ARG A 165 -0.95 -14.01 13.99
C ARG A 165 -0.14 -12.71 13.95
N SER A 166 -0.76 -11.62 13.48
CA SER A 166 -0.13 -10.30 13.41
C SER A 166 0.15 -9.72 14.80
N ILE A 167 -0.77 -9.93 15.77
CA ILE A 167 -0.55 -9.54 17.18
C ILE A 167 0.65 -10.32 17.76
N ALA A 168 0.69 -11.66 17.58
CA ALA A 168 1.81 -12.47 18.02
C ALA A 168 3.14 -12.08 17.38
N LEU A 169 3.12 -11.62 16.12
CA LEU A 169 4.31 -11.08 15.47
C LEU A 169 4.70 -9.74 16.05
N ALA A 170 3.75 -8.81 16.24
CA ALA A 170 4.02 -7.49 16.81
C ALA A 170 4.59 -7.59 18.24
N GLN A 171 4.10 -8.53 19.04
CA GLN A 171 4.66 -8.84 20.35
C GLN A 171 6.17 -9.17 20.24
N ARG A 172 6.54 -10.10 19.36
CA ARG A 172 7.95 -10.48 19.12
C ARG A 172 8.82 -9.34 18.55
N LEU A 173 8.20 -8.32 17.99
CA LEU A 173 8.85 -7.14 17.44
C LEU A 173 8.87 -5.95 18.44
N GLY A 174 8.55 -6.19 19.71
CA GLY A 174 8.60 -5.18 20.77
C GLY A 174 7.28 -4.46 21.04
N GLY A 175 6.15 -4.95 20.54
CA GLY A 175 4.82 -4.41 20.87
C GLY A 175 4.46 -4.55 22.35
N ASP A 176 5.10 -5.48 23.05
CA ASP A 176 4.99 -5.67 24.50
C ASP A 176 5.70 -4.60 25.35
N HIS A 177 6.45 -3.70 24.74
CA HIS A 177 7.02 -2.53 25.44
C HIS A 177 6.04 -1.34 25.50
N ASN A 178 4.95 -1.35 24.74
CA ASN A 178 3.93 -0.31 24.76
C ASN A 178 2.72 -0.71 25.61
N LEU A 179 2.46 0.01 26.70
CA LEU A 179 1.40 -0.32 27.65
C LEU A 179 0.01 -0.37 26.99
N ALA A 180 -0.32 0.60 26.15
CA ALA A 180 -1.62 0.64 25.47
C ALA A 180 -1.79 -0.53 24.49
N PHE A 181 -0.72 -0.94 23.81
CA PHE A 181 -0.71 -2.14 22.96
C PHE A 181 -0.91 -3.41 23.79
N GLN A 182 -0.20 -3.54 24.92
CA GLN A 182 -0.37 -4.67 25.84
C GLN A 182 -1.81 -4.77 26.33
N GLN A 183 -2.35 -3.70 26.87
CA GLN A 183 -3.71 -3.69 27.43
C GLN A 183 -4.79 -4.08 26.41
N LEU A 184 -4.59 -3.70 25.15
CA LEU A 184 -5.57 -3.96 24.10
C LEU A 184 -5.42 -5.35 23.46
N TYR A 185 -4.21 -5.76 23.14
CA TYR A 185 -3.96 -6.93 22.29
C TYR A 185 -3.34 -8.13 23.03
N LEU A 186 -2.79 -7.89 24.22
CA LEU A 186 -2.08 -8.89 25.02
C LEU A 186 -2.64 -8.94 26.45
N PRO A 187 -3.97 -9.14 26.66
CA PRO A 187 -4.52 -9.25 27.99
C PRO A 187 -3.78 -10.35 28.77
N ASP A 188 -3.43 -10.07 30.03
CA ASP A 188 -2.63 -10.97 30.87
C ASP A 188 -1.26 -11.37 30.27
N GLY A 189 -0.70 -10.54 29.37
CA GLY A 189 0.58 -10.79 28.70
C GLY A 189 0.53 -11.80 27.54
N ALA A 190 -0.63 -12.29 27.18
CA ALA A 190 -0.82 -13.26 26.10
C ALA A 190 -1.71 -12.68 24.97
N VAL A 191 -1.52 -13.18 23.76
CA VAL A 191 -2.39 -12.82 22.62
C VAL A 191 -3.83 -13.19 22.95
N ILE A 192 -4.78 -12.27 22.69
CA ILE A 192 -6.22 -12.52 22.81
C ILE A 192 -6.61 -13.83 22.14
N ARG A 193 -7.47 -14.62 22.77
CA ARG A 193 -7.79 -15.98 22.31
C ARG A 193 -8.82 -15.97 21.16
N PRO A 194 -8.76 -16.95 20.27
CA PRO A 194 -9.84 -17.18 19.29
C PRO A 194 -11.20 -17.30 20.00
N GLY A 195 -12.23 -16.65 19.45
CA GLY A 195 -13.58 -16.60 20.03
C GLY A 195 -13.80 -15.50 21.07
N GLU A 196 -12.76 -14.88 21.60
CA GLU A 196 -12.88 -13.69 22.44
C GLU A 196 -13.13 -12.44 21.58
N ARG A 197 -13.91 -11.49 22.11
CA ARG A 197 -14.20 -10.24 21.40
C ARG A 197 -13.14 -9.18 21.71
N LEU A 198 -12.50 -8.68 20.66
CA LEU A 198 -11.60 -7.53 20.75
C LEU A 198 -12.42 -6.24 20.74
N ARG A 199 -12.28 -5.43 21.79
CA ARG A 199 -12.91 -4.11 21.93
C ARG A 199 -11.85 -3.04 22.05
N ASN A 200 -12.07 -1.92 21.36
CA ASN A 200 -11.20 -0.75 21.45
C ASN A 200 -12.03 0.51 21.77
N PRO A 201 -12.42 0.72 23.05
CA PRO A 201 -13.25 1.86 23.44
C PRO A 201 -12.61 3.22 23.12
N ALA A 202 -11.28 3.33 23.21
CA ALA A 202 -10.57 4.55 22.89
C ALA A 202 -10.69 4.90 21.40
N LEU A 203 -10.62 3.91 20.51
CA LEU A 203 -10.85 4.12 19.07
C LEU A 203 -12.33 4.43 18.79
N ALA A 204 -13.27 3.80 19.50
CA ALA A 204 -14.70 4.14 19.39
C ALA A 204 -14.94 5.62 19.69
N MET A 205 -14.42 6.13 20.80
CA MET A 205 -14.50 7.57 21.16
C MET A 205 -13.87 8.48 20.10
N THR A 206 -12.76 8.06 19.51
CA THR A 206 -12.10 8.80 18.42
C THR A 206 -12.98 8.85 17.17
N LEU A 207 -13.57 7.72 16.78
CA LEU A 207 -14.50 7.64 15.64
C LEU A 207 -15.80 8.43 15.88
N GLU A 208 -16.40 8.34 17.08
CA GLU A 208 -17.56 9.14 17.48
C GLU A 208 -17.27 10.63 17.38
N ARG A 209 -16.08 11.00 17.83
CA ARG A 209 -15.66 12.39 17.75
C ARG A 209 -15.50 12.87 16.30
N LEU A 210 -14.88 12.07 15.43
CA LEU A 210 -14.78 12.36 14.00
C LEU A 210 -16.14 12.38 13.32
N ALA A 211 -17.08 11.51 13.72
CA ALA A 211 -18.45 11.51 13.21
C ALA A 211 -19.17 12.84 13.50
N HIS A 212 -19.02 13.37 14.71
CA HIS A 212 -19.68 14.60 15.13
C HIS A 212 -19.01 15.89 14.65
N HIS A 213 -17.68 15.92 14.55
CA HIS A 213 -16.92 17.15 14.29
C HIS A 213 -16.23 17.18 12.93
N GLY A 214 -16.32 16.10 12.15
CA GLY A 214 -15.65 15.95 10.86
C GLY A 214 -14.14 15.72 10.97
N GLY A 215 -13.49 15.49 9.82
CA GLY A 215 -12.07 15.16 9.77
C GLY A 215 -11.12 16.28 10.24
N LEU A 216 -11.57 17.53 10.24
CA LEU A 216 -10.74 18.67 10.68
C LEU A 216 -10.42 18.62 12.17
N ASP A 217 -11.23 17.95 13.01
CA ASP A 217 -10.96 17.81 14.43
C ASP A 217 -9.66 17.03 14.73
N PHE A 218 -9.28 16.10 13.83
CA PHE A 218 -8.02 15.37 13.89
C PHE A 218 -6.81 16.31 13.81
N TYR A 219 -6.91 17.40 13.03
CA TYR A 219 -5.78 18.27 12.73
C TYR A 219 -5.78 19.60 13.52
N ARG A 220 -6.95 20.09 13.92
CA ARG A 220 -7.10 21.45 14.52
C ARG A 220 -8.05 21.48 15.71
N GLY A 221 -8.67 20.38 16.11
CA GLY A 221 -9.68 20.31 17.16
C GLY A 221 -9.20 19.81 18.51
N LYS A 222 -10.12 19.25 19.30
CA LYS A 222 -9.78 18.61 20.59
C LYS A 222 -9.01 17.31 20.38
N LEU A 223 -9.31 16.56 19.30
CA LEU A 223 -8.60 15.32 19.00
C LEU A 223 -7.12 15.61 18.70
N SER A 224 -6.80 16.69 17.97
CA SER A 224 -5.40 17.06 17.74
C SER A 224 -4.64 17.35 19.04
N ARG A 225 -5.27 17.98 20.01
CA ARG A 225 -4.66 18.25 21.33
C ARG A 225 -4.44 16.96 22.12
N GLN A 226 -5.41 16.04 22.10
CA GLN A 226 -5.27 14.74 22.73
C GLN A 226 -4.11 13.94 22.11
N ILE A 227 -4.03 13.88 20.77
CA ILE A 227 -2.92 13.22 20.06
C ILE A 227 -1.56 13.78 20.51
N LEU A 228 -1.43 15.11 20.56
CA LEU A 228 -0.19 15.76 20.95
C LEU A 228 0.16 15.49 22.42
N GLN A 229 -0.82 15.48 23.30
CA GLN A 229 -0.64 15.19 24.72
C GLN A 229 -0.13 13.75 24.90
N GLU A 230 -0.81 12.75 24.31
CA GLU A 230 -0.43 11.34 24.44
C GLU A 230 0.97 11.08 23.83
N LEU A 231 1.29 11.68 22.66
CA LEU A 231 2.64 11.61 22.08
C LEU A 231 3.70 12.25 22.98
N THR A 232 3.37 13.35 23.68
CA THR A 232 4.27 13.99 24.63
C THR A 232 4.51 13.10 25.83
N GLU A 233 3.49 12.40 26.31
CA GLU A 233 3.62 11.45 27.43
C GLU A 233 4.52 10.27 27.04
N LEU A 234 4.30 9.66 25.87
CA LEU A 234 5.14 8.59 25.32
C LEU A 234 6.59 9.04 25.13
N SER A 235 6.83 10.30 24.78
CA SER A 235 8.17 10.84 24.53
C SER A 235 9.05 10.93 25.77
N ARG A 236 8.48 10.84 26.97
CA ARG A 236 9.27 10.84 28.23
C ARG A 236 10.21 9.65 28.34
N GLU A 237 9.86 8.55 27.67
CA GLU A 237 10.65 7.32 27.61
C GLU A 237 11.59 7.27 26.40
N GLU A 238 11.47 8.23 25.46
CA GLU A 238 12.24 8.24 24.22
C GLU A 238 12.91 9.60 23.96
N ALA A 239 14.05 9.83 24.59
CA ALA A 239 14.79 11.10 24.58
C ALA A 239 15.16 11.62 23.16
N ARG A 240 15.17 10.76 22.15
CA ARG A 240 15.45 11.12 20.76
C ARG A 240 14.25 11.71 20.03
N PHE A 241 13.04 11.48 20.50
CA PHE A 241 11.84 12.00 19.86
C PHE A 241 11.77 13.52 19.97
N ARG A 242 11.72 14.19 18.82
CA ARG A 242 11.73 15.65 18.77
C ARG A 242 10.37 16.29 18.97
N GLY A 243 9.33 15.46 19.10
CA GLY A 243 7.94 15.87 19.27
C GLY A 243 7.30 16.42 17.99
N TRP A 244 6.00 16.42 18.01
CA TRP A 244 5.16 17.16 17.06
C TRP A 244 4.71 18.47 17.68
N SER A 245 4.43 19.46 16.85
CA SER A 245 3.78 20.69 17.25
C SER A 245 2.33 20.71 16.76
N ALA A 246 1.50 21.57 17.34
CA ALA A 246 0.16 21.81 16.82
C ALA A 246 0.19 22.31 15.37
N ALA A 247 1.25 23.04 14.97
CA ALA A 247 1.44 23.50 13.60
C ALA A 247 1.70 22.34 12.61
N ASP A 248 2.37 21.26 13.04
CA ASP A 248 2.60 20.09 12.19
C ASP A 248 1.28 19.46 11.76
N LEU A 249 0.36 19.24 12.72
CA LEU A 249 -0.98 18.74 12.42
C LEU A 249 -1.79 19.75 11.61
N ALA A 250 -1.86 21.01 12.06
CA ALA A 250 -2.69 22.03 11.44
C ALA A 250 -2.27 22.41 10.01
N SER A 251 -1.00 22.21 9.65
CA SER A 251 -0.47 22.48 8.30
C SER A 251 -0.56 21.28 7.35
N TYR A 252 -0.94 20.08 7.85
CA TYR A 252 -1.09 18.93 6.96
C TYR A 252 -2.13 19.20 5.88
N LYS A 253 -1.79 18.85 4.64
CA LYS A 253 -2.67 19.01 3.47
C LYS A 253 -2.58 17.76 2.60
N VAL A 254 -3.71 17.29 2.13
CA VAL A 254 -3.79 16.33 1.04
C VAL A 254 -3.28 17.01 -0.23
N MET A 255 -2.48 16.32 -1.01
CA MET A 255 -1.98 16.86 -2.28
C MET A 255 -2.77 16.27 -3.44
N ARG A 256 -3.32 17.16 -4.28
CA ARG A 256 -3.90 16.77 -5.57
C ARG A 256 -2.78 16.62 -6.56
N ARG A 257 -2.69 15.45 -7.18
CA ARG A 257 -1.64 15.17 -8.16
C ARG A 257 -2.23 14.81 -9.50
N GLN A 258 -1.47 15.08 -10.57
CA GLN A 258 -1.82 14.58 -11.89
C GLN A 258 -1.59 13.06 -11.93
N PRO A 259 -2.55 12.25 -12.41
CA PRO A 259 -2.34 10.82 -12.56
C PRO A 259 -1.13 10.52 -13.45
N LEU A 260 -0.35 9.51 -13.09
CA LEU A 260 0.71 8.97 -13.93
C LEU A 260 0.09 7.96 -14.89
N CYS A 261 -0.11 8.37 -16.14
CA CYS A 261 -0.70 7.54 -17.18
C CYS A 261 0.30 7.27 -18.31
N SER A 262 0.35 6.04 -18.80
CA SER A 262 1.10 5.68 -20.01
C SER A 262 0.30 4.72 -20.90
N PRO A 263 0.41 4.86 -22.24
CA PRO A 263 -0.14 3.88 -23.16
C PRO A 263 0.63 2.56 -23.07
N TRP A 264 -0.09 1.47 -23.09
CA TRP A 264 0.46 0.12 -23.13
C TRP A 264 -0.46 -0.80 -23.93
N ARG A 265 -0.01 -1.26 -25.10
CA ARG A 265 -0.82 -1.97 -26.12
C ARG A 265 -2.07 -1.13 -26.49
N ASP A 266 -3.26 -1.72 -26.40
CA ASP A 266 -4.57 -1.06 -26.62
C ASP A 266 -5.18 -0.46 -25.34
N HIS A 267 -4.37 -0.29 -24.30
CA HIS A 267 -4.79 0.22 -22.99
C HIS A 267 -4.09 1.52 -22.62
N LEU A 268 -4.72 2.31 -21.74
CA LEU A 268 -4.09 3.38 -20.99
C LEU A 268 -4.02 2.96 -19.52
N LEU A 269 -2.81 2.79 -18.99
CA LEU A 269 -2.58 2.47 -17.59
C LEU A 269 -2.38 3.75 -16.80
N CYS A 270 -3.20 3.96 -15.79
CA CYS A 270 -3.10 5.11 -14.91
C CYS A 270 -2.91 4.69 -13.45
N SER A 271 -2.00 5.33 -12.75
CA SER A 271 -1.71 5.09 -11.34
C SER A 271 -1.29 6.39 -10.65
N VAL A 272 -0.92 6.30 -9.38
CA VAL A 272 -0.45 7.45 -8.62
C VAL A 272 1.00 7.78 -8.95
N PRO A 273 1.35 9.07 -9.02
CA PRO A 273 2.72 9.53 -9.27
C PRO A 273 3.56 9.55 -7.99
N ALA A 274 4.78 10.06 -8.09
CA ALA A 274 5.62 10.35 -6.93
C ALA A 274 4.88 11.22 -5.87
N PRO A 275 5.09 10.98 -4.57
CA PRO A 275 6.18 10.19 -3.98
C PRO A 275 5.99 8.67 -4.05
N SER A 276 4.89 8.16 -4.60
CA SER A 276 4.84 6.73 -4.88
C SER A 276 5.66 6.37 -6.13
N SER A 277 6.46 5.33 -5.98
CA SER A 277 7.23 4.71 -7.06
C SER A 277 6.52 3.50 -7.67
N GLY A 278 5.42 3.07 -7.04
CA GLY A 278 4.77 1.81 -7.40
C GLY A 278 4.13 1.86 -8.78
N GLY A 279 3.37 2.92 -9.06
CA GLY A 279 2.71 3.10 -10.36
C GLY A 279 3.70 3.19 -11.52
N LEU A 280 4.82 3.90 -11.32
CA LEU A 280 5.93 3.94 -12.27
C LEU A 280 6.49 2.53 -12.53
N ALA A 281 6.81 1.81 -11.46
CA ALA A 281 7.42 0.47 -11.58
C ALA A 281 6.51 -0.53 -12.30
N VAL A 282 5.20 -0.49 -12.04
CA VAL A 282 4.21 -1.33 -12.77
C VAL A 282 4.25 -1.01 -14.26
N GLN A 283 4.09 0.27 -14.63
CA GLN A 283 4.04 0.70 -16.02
C GLN A 283 5.36 0.40 -16.75
N GLN A 284 6.49 0.67 -16.11
CA GLN A 284 7.82 0.40 -16.67
C GLN A 284 8.07 -1.11 -16.80
N SER A 285 7.69 -1.92 -15.83
CA SER A 285 7.84 -3.39 -15.90
C SER A 285 7.03 -3.98 -17.05
N LEU A 286 5.80 -3.54 -17.25
CA LEU A 286 4.95 -4.00 -18.35
C LEU A 286 5.51 -3.57 -19.71
N ALA A 287 5.98 -2.32 -19.83
CA ALA A 287 6.60 -1.82 -21.06
C ALA A 287 7.91 -2.56 -21.40
N LEU A 288 8.77 -2.82 -20.42
CA LEU A 288 10.00 -3.59 -20.59
C LEU A 288 9.71 -5.05 -20.94
N TRP A 289 8.73 -5.68 -20.27
CA TRP A 289 8.31 -7.05 -20.57
C TRP A 289 7.85 -7.18 -22.02
N ASP A 290 7.03 -6.24 -22.48
CA ASP A 290 6.50 -6.21 -23.86
C ASP A 290 7.60 -6.02 -24.90
N ALA A 291 8.58 -5.15 -24.61
CA ALA A 291 9.73 -4.94 -25.48
C ALA A 291 10.67 -6.17 -25.60
N LEU A 292 10.63 -7.07 -24.61
CA LEU A 292 11.41 -8.31 -24.58
C LEU A 292 10.67 -9.52 -25.14
N SER A 293 9.34 -9.53 -25.10
CA SER A 293 8.52 -10.70 -25.43
C SER A 293 7.38 -10.32 -26.36
N ARG A 294 7.10 -11.21 -27.31
CA ARG A 294 5.85 -11.22 -28.08
C ARG A 294 5.06 -12.53 -27.88
N LEU A 295 5.42 -13.31 -26.87
CA LEU A 295 4.77 -14.58 -26.56
C LEU A 295 3.68 -14.35 -25.50
N ASP A 296 2.43 -14.38 -25.89
CA ASP A 296 1.29 -14.12 -24.98
C ASP A 296 0.77 -15.42 -24.31
N LYS A 297 1.64 -16.41 -24.09
CA LYS A 297 1.28 -17.70 -23.48
C LYS A 297 1.75 -17.79 -22.04
N ILE A 298 0.83 -17.97 -21.10
CA ILE A 298 1.11 -18.10 -19.67
C ILE A 298 2.02 -19.31 -19.37
N ALA A 299 1.86 -20.43 -20.06
CA ALA A 299 2.61 -21.66 -19.87
C ALA A 299 4.01 -21.68 -20.50
N HIS A 300 4.56 -20.52 -20.86
CA HIS A 300 5.90 -20.44 -21.45
C HIS A 300 6.91 -19.88 -20.45
N PRO A 301 7.96 -20.64 -20.03
CA PRO A 301 8.91 -20.22 -18.99
C PRO A 301 9.59 -18.88 -19.27
N SER A 302 9.88 -18.57 -20.55
CA SER A 302 10.53 -17.31 -20.94
C SER A 302 9.71 -16.08 -20.55
N ASN A 303 8.39 -16.15 -20.52
CA ASN A 303 7.54 -15.01 -20.13
C ASN A 303 7.71 -14.66 -18.65
N TRP A 304 7.86 -15.66 -17.81
CA TRP A 304 8.10 -15.50 -16.38
C TRP A 304 9.52 -15.01 -16.07
N LYS A 305 10.55 -15.54 -16.78
CA LYS A 305 11.94 -15.06 -16.68
C LYS A 305 12.05 -13.59 -17.09
N ARG A 306 11.41 -13.21 -18.19
CA ARG A 306 11.37 -11.82 -18.67
C ARG A 306 10.61 -10.90 -17.72
N LEU A 307 9.54 -11.41 -17.09
CA LEU A 307 8.86 -10.66 -16.04
C LEU A 307 9.82 -10.41 -14.86
N ALA A 308 10.51 -11.44 -14.37
CA ALA A 308 11.50 -11.28 -13.30
C ALA A 308 12.56 -10.24 -13.66
N GLN A 309 13.09 -10.28 -14.88
CA GLN A 309 14.07 -9.31 -15.37
C GLN A 309 13.48 -7.89 -15.45
N ALA A 310 12.28 -7.73 -16.03
CA ALA A 310 11.63 -6.43 -16.14
C ALA A 310 11.36 -5.80 -14.76
N LEU A 311 10.93 -6.60 -13.78
CA LEU A 311 10.73 -6.17 -12.40
C LEU A 311 12.04 -5.71 -11.75
N ALA A 312 13.14 -6.45 -11.92
CA ALA A 312 14.45 -6.08 -11.38
C ALA A 312 14.95 -4.74 -11.94
N TRP A 313 14.76 -4.51 -13.23
CA TRP A 313 15.21 -3.30 -13.91
C TRP A 313 14.33 -2.09 -13.57
N ALA A 314 13.03 -2.27 -13.46
CA ALA A 314 12.13 -1.23 -13.00
C ALA A 314 12.37 -0.86 -11.53
N ASP A 315 12.69 -1.85 -10.67
CA ASP A 315 13.07 -1.62 -9.28
C ASP A 315 14.36 -0.82 -9.15
N ALA A 316 15.37 -1.11 -9.99
CA ALA A 316 16.60 -0.35 -10.01
C ALA A 316 16.35 1.13 -10.32
N ASP A 317 15.48 1.41 -11.30
CA ASP A 317 15.15 2.78 -11.68
C ASP A 317 14.31 3.49 -10.61
N ARG A 318 13.21 2.89 -10.12
CA ARG A 318 12.33 3.55 -9.15
C ARG A 318 13.03 3.87 -7.83
N LEU A 319 13.84 2.94 -7.32
CA LEU A 319 14.55 3.12 -6.05
C LEU A 319 15.64 4.20 -6.12
N TYR A 320 16.15 4.47 -7.30
CA TYR A 320 17.15 5.50 -7.52
C TYR A 320 16.52 6.88 -7.75
N TRP A 321 15.45 6.95 -8.56
CA TRP A 321 14.94 8.21 -9.07
C TRP A 321 13.78 8.79 -8.27
N VAL A 322 12.91 7.98 -7.65
CA VAL A 322 11.67 8.48 -7.06
C VAL A 322 11.89 9.06 -5.67
N ARG A 323 11.32 10.24 -5.47
CA ARG A 323 11.31 11.00 -4.22
C ARG A 323 10.12 11.95 -4.19
N ASP A 324 9.94 12.71 -3.08
CA ASP A 324 8.91 13.73 -2.99
C ASP A 324 9.11 14.81 -4.07
N PRO A 325 8.13 15.06 -4.95
CA PRO A 325 8.24 16.02 -6.07
C PRO A 325 8.24 17.49 -5.63
N LEU A 326 8.08 17.81 -4.35
CA LEU A 326 8.22 19.18 -3.82
C LEU A 326 9.61 19.78 -4.11
N ASP A 327 10.58 18.97 -4.52
CA ASP A 327 11.91 19.42 -4.98
C ASP A 327 11.95 19.80 -6.47
N GLY A 328 10.79 19.91 -7.12
CA GLY A 328 10.68 20.41 -8.49
C GLY A 328 11.18 19.42 -9.56
N VAL A 329 10.96 18.11 -9.40
CA VAL A 329 11.51 17.09 -10.29
C VAL A 329 10.47 16.49 -11.25
N PRO A 330 10.51 16.82 -12.55
CA PRO A 330 9.59 16.28 -13.56
C PRO A 330 10.00 14.92 -14.13
N TRP A 331 10.94 14.20 -13.55
CA TRP A 331 11.67 13.07 -14.16
C TRP A 331 10.93 11.75 -14.25
N VAL A 332 9.88 11.55 -13.46
CA VAL A 332 9.17 10.26 -13.43
C VAL A 332 8.59 9.92 -14.81
N SER A 333 8.14 10.92 -15.55
CA SER A 333 7.68 10.72 -16.94
C SER A 333 8.81 10.32 -17.90
N ALA A 334 10.03 10.82 -17.69
CA ALA A 334 11.19 10.46 -18.52
C ALA A 334 11.58 8.98 -18.40
N LEU A 335 11.27 8.34 -17.26
CA LEU A 335 11.49 6.90 -17.06
C LEU A 335 10.47 6.02 -17.82
N LEU A 336 9.38 6.62 -18.30
CA LEU A 336 8.36 5.96 -19.15
C LEU A 336 8.48 6.39 -20.62
N ASP A 337 9.44 7.25 -20.96
CA ASP A 337 9.68 7.65 -22.35
C ASP A 337 9.98 6.43 -23.23
N PRO A 338 9.30 6.27 -24.39
CA PRO A 338 9.48 5.11 -25.26
C PRO A 338 10.93 4.89 -25.73
N ALA A 339 11.71 5.96 -25.96
CA ALA A 339 13.10 5.87 -26.35
C ALA A 339 13.96 5.34 -25.17
N TYR A 340 13.69 5.82 -23.95
CA TYR A 340 14.32 5.31 -22.74
C TYR A 340 14.00 3.82 -22.51
N ILE A 341 12.72 3.42 -22.55
CA ILE A 341 12.30 2.02 -22.43
C ILE A 341 12.99 1.14 -23.49
N SER A 342 13.02 1.60 -24.74
CA SER A 342 13.69 0.87 -25.84
C SER A 342 15.19 0.71 -25.59
N ALA A 343 15.87 1.74 -25.08
CA ALA A 343 17.29 1.69 -24.72
C ALA A 343 17.54 0.71 -23.57
N ARG A 344 16.70 0.74 -22.53
CA ARG A 344 16.73 -0.22 -21.40
C ARG A 344 16.55 -1.66 -21.91
N ALA A 345 15.53 -1.90 -22.73
CA ALA A 345 15.22 -3.24 -23.29
C ALA A 345 16.37 -3.79 -24.16
N ARG A 346 17.05 -2.95 -24.96
CA ARG A 346 18.24 -3.38 -25.72
C ARG A 346 19.36 -3.89 -24.81
N ARG A 347 19.61 -3.20 -23.69
CA ARG A 347 20.61 -3.65 -22.69
C ARG A 347 20.20 -4.96 -22.04
N MET A 348 18.91 -5.10 -21.71
CA MET A 348 18.36 -6.33 -21.12
C MET A 348 18.51 -7.56 -22.01
N LYS A 349 18.42 -7.41 -23.34
CA LYS A 349 18.57 -8.53 -24.29
C LYS A 349 19.97 -9.18 -24.26
N GLY A 350 20.99 -8.41 -23.92
CA GLY A 350 22.37 -8.88 -23.81
C GLY A 350 22.77 -9.37 -22.41
N ASP A 351 21.90 -9.14 -21.41
CA ASP A 351 22.20 -9.43 -20.02
C ASP A 351 20.94 -9.94 -19.31
N LEU A 352 20.86 -11.25 -19.09
CA LEU A 352 19.77 -11.88 -18.32
C LEU A 352 19.89 -11.63 -16.80
N SER A 353 20.67 -10.63 -16.40
CA SER A 353 20.91 -10.32 -14.99
C SER A 353 19.66 -9.79 -14.27
N LEU A 354 19.44 -10.30 -13.08
CA LEU A 354 18.50 -9.73 -12.09
C LEU A 354 19.17 -8.66 -11.21
N ARG A 355 20.46 -8.37 -11.40
CA ARG A 355 21.20 -7.31 -10.74
C ARG A 355 21.31 -6.12 -11.68
N ALA A 356 20.21 -5.36 -11.78
CA ALA A 356 20.16 -4.19 -12.64
C ALA A 356 20.79 -2.96 -11.97
N ALA A 357 21.55 -2.19 -12.74
CA ALA A 357 21.89 -0.82 -12.36
C ALA A 357 20.77 0.14 -12.80
N PRO A 358 20.54 1.26 -12.09
CA PRO A 358 19.61 2.28 -12.54
C PRO A 358 20.04 2.84 -13.90
N GLY A 359 19.06 3.15 -14.74
CA GLY A 359 19.31 3.84 -15.99
C GLY A 359 19.44 5.35 -15.76
N LEU A 360 20.04 6.04 -16.73
CA LEU A 360 20.11 7.50 -16.73
C LEU A 360 19.22 8.03 -17.88
N PRO A 361 18.04 8.60 -17.58
CA PRO A 361 17.22 9.24 -18.59
C PRO A 361 17.96 10.44 -19.22
N PRO A 362 17.74 10.73 -20.49
CA PRO A 362 18.39 11.86 -21.17
C PRO A 362 18.18 13.18 -20.43
N GLY A 363 19.27 13.96 -20.30
CA GLY A 363 19.21 15.30 -19.68
C GLY A 363 19.11 15.32 -18.16
N GLN A 364 19.24 14.15 -17.50
CA GLN A 364 19.13 14.05 -16.05
C GLN A 364 20.50 13.92 -15.37
N PRO A 365 20.75 14.66 -14.25
CA PRO A 365 21.97 14.47 -13.47
C PRO A 365 21.92 13.12 -12.73
N SER A 366 23.09 12.53 -12.49
CA SER A 366 23.20 11.39 -11.58
C SER A 366 23.20 11.87 -10.13
N TYR A 367 22.60 11.08 -9.24
CA TYR A 367 22.62 11.30 -7.81
C TYR A 367 23.24 10.08 -7.10
N PRO A 368 23.84 10.26 -5.92
CA PRO A 368 24.28 9.13 -5.13
C PRO A 368 23.08 8.30 -4.69
N PHE A 369 23.22 6.97 -4.78
CA PHE A 369 22.17 6.02 -4.43
C PHE A 369 22.35 5.51 -3.01
N ALA A 370 21.39 5.83 -2.12
CA ALA A 370 21.24 5.10 -0.89
C ALA A 370 20.01 4.18 -1.01
N ARG A 371 20.22 2.89 -0.85
CA ARG A 371 19.11 1.96 -0.73
C ARG A 371 18.29 2.34 0.51
N PRO A 372 16.96 2.39 0.44
CA PRO A 372 16.14 2.42 1.63
C PRO A 372 16.55 1.25 2.53
N ALA A 373 16.55 1.43 3.84
CA ALA A 373 16.77 0.32 4.76
C ALA A 373 15.75 -0.77 4.40
N GLY A 374 16.21 -1.99 4.18
CA GLY A 374 15.39 -3.09 3.71
C GLY A 374 14.33 -3.45 4.76
N GLY A 375 13.16 -2.82 4.68
CA GLY A 375 12.01 -3.05 5.55
C GLY A 375 11.12 -4.20 5.03
N ARG A 376 10.37 -4.81 5.92
CA ARG A 376 9.22 -5.65 5.63
C ARG A 376 7.99 -4.77 5.71
N GLU A 377 7.50 -4.30 4.58
CA GLU A 377 6.27 -3.52 4.50
C GLU A 377 5.07 -4.47 4.43
N ASP A 378 4.58 -4.95 5.56
CA ASP A 378 3.46 -5.91 5.61
C ASP A 378 2.14 -5.25 6.05
N GLY A 379 2.18 -4.01 6.50
CA GLY A 379 1.07 -3.24 7.04
C GLY A 379 0.36 -2.36 6.01
N THR A 380 -0.33 -2.95 5.03
CA THR A 380 -1.04 -2.24 3.96
C THR A 380 -2.38 -2.92 3.67
N SER A 381 -3.41 -2.16 3.34
CA SER A 381 -4.73 -2.64 2.87
C SER A 381 -5.07 -2.04 1.51
N GLN A 382 -5.89 -2.76 0.74
CA GLN A 382 -6.43 -2.32 -0.55
C GLN A 382 -7.95 -2.30 -0.52
N ILE A 383 -8.53 -1.23 -1.06
CA ILE A 383 -9.97 -1.07 -1.31
C ILE A 383 -10.16 -0.74 -2.78
N THR A 384 -11.01 -1.51 -3.46
CA THR A 384 -11.37 -1.26 -4.86
C THR A 384 -12.89 -1.33 -4.99
N ILE A 385 -13.50 -0.26 -5.50
CA ILE A 385 -14.96 -0.08 -5.54
C ILE A 385 -15.37 0.46 -6.90
N VAL A 386 -16.51 -0.03 -7.40
CA VAL A 386 -17.30 0.62 -8.46
C VAL A 386 -18.71 0.77 -7.97
N ASP A 387 -19.32 1.95 -8.13
CA ASP A 387 -20.74 2.18 -7.87
C ASP A 387 -21.59 1.95 -9.13
N ALA A 388 -22.90 2.01 -8.98
CA ALA A 388 -23.85 1.77 -10.07
C ALA A 388 -23.79 2.84 -11.20
N GLU A 389 -23.25 4.01 -10.91
CA GLU A 389 -23.04 5.09 -11.88
C GLU A 389 -21.71 4.94 -12.64
N GLY A 390 -20.86 4.00 -12.24
CA GLY A 390 -19.58 3.73 -12.86
C GLY A 390 -18.43 4.56 -12.27
N ASN A 391 -18.62 5.25 -11.14
CA ASN A 391 -17.52 5.87 -10.42
C ASN A 391 -16.63 4.78 -9.83
N LEU A 392 -15.31 4.92 -10.00
CA LEU A 392 -14.33 3.93 -9.57
C LEU A 392 -13.39 4.49 -8.51
N VAL A 393 -13.12 3.68 -7.52
CA VAL A 393 -12.12 3.93 -6.48
C VAL A 393 -11.10 2.80 -6.48
N SER A 394 -9.82 3.15 -6.54
CA SER A 394 -8.72 2.29 -6.12
C SER A 394 -7.93 3.02 -5.05
N TYR A 395 -7.93 2.50 -3.83
CA TYR A 395 -7.31 3.12 -2.67
C TYR A 395 -6.41 2.13 -1.95
N THR A 396 -5.15 2.51 -1.78
CA THR A 396 -4.16 1.76 -1.00
C THR A 396 -3.79 2.58 0.23
N ALA A 397 -3.97 2.01 1.42
CA ALA A 397 -3.66 2.63 2.71
C ALA A 397 -2.70 1.78 3.53
N SER A 398 -1.88 2.43 4.34
CA SER A 398 -0.81 1.75 5.09
C SER A 398 -0.53 2.42 6.43
N VAL A 399 -0.06 1.61 7.39
CA VAL A 399 0.67 2.06 8.57
C VAL A 399 2.15 1.67 8.50
N GLU A 400 2.61 1.12 7.38
CA GLU A 400 3.92 0.63 6.94
C GLU A 400 4.21 -0.79 7.42
N THR A 401 4.74 -1.04 8.62
CA THR A 401 4.93 -2.40 9.14
C THR A 401 3.69 -2.92 9.86
N VAL A 402 3.72 -4.18 10.27
CA VAL A 402 2.66 -4.78 11.08
C VAL A 402 2.47 -3.97 12.37
N PHE A 403 1.27 -3.38 12.53
CA PHE A 403 0.94 -2.40 13.58
C PHE A 403 1.82 -1.14 13.59
N GLY A 404 2.36 -0.75 12.46
CA GLY A 404 3.14 0.47 12.31
C GLY A 404 4.28 0.57 13.34
N SER A 405 4.31 1.67 14.08
CA SER A 405 5.27 1.88 15.18
C SER A 405 4.95 1.06 16.44
N ARG A 406 3.84 0.35 16.46
CA ARG A 406 3.29 -0.36 17.64
C ARG A 406 2.89 0.57 18.81
N HIS A 407 2.86 1.87 18.56
CA HIS A 407 2.30 2.85 19.51
C HIS A 407 0.82 3.08 19.19
N LEU A 408 0.01 3.11 20.22
CA LEU A 408 -1.39 3.51 20.16
C LEU A 408 -1.54 4.93 20.72
N VAL A 409 -2.23 5.79 19.97
CA VAL A 409 -2.56 7.15 20.36
C VAL A 409 -4.05 7.39 20.09
N ALA A 410 -4.80 7.82 21.06
CA ALA A 410 -6.26 7.94 20.99
C ALA A 410 -6.95 6.64 20.48
N GLY A 411 -6.42 5.48 20.86
CA GLY A 411 -6.87 4.16 20.40
C GLY A 411 -6.45 3.77 18.99
N MET A 412 -5.81 4.66 18.25
CA MET A 412 -5.35 4.42 16.87
C MET A 412 -3.94 3.83 16.85
N VAL A 413 -3.70 2.87 15.96
CA VAL A 413 -2.34 2.44 15.61
C VAL A 413 -1.65 3.55 14.84
N MET A 414 -0.47 3.97 15.31
CA MET A 414 0.32 5.00 14.65
C MET A 414 1.28 4.36 13.64
N ASN A 415 1.39 4.99 12.48
CA ASN A 415 2.30 4.57 11.43
C ASN A 415 3.77 4.63 11.87
N ASN A 416 4.65 3.96 11.12
CA ASN A 416 6.09 4.13 11.18
C ASN A 416 6.67 4.50 9.81
N GLN A 417 5.92 5.26 9.06
CA GLN A 417 6.12 5.50 7.63
C GLN A 417 7.39 6.28 7.30
N LEU A 418 7.95 7.03 8.27
CA LEU A 418 9.18 7.79 8.04
C LEU A 418 10.42 6.89 7.89
N THR A 419 10.32 5.59 8.22
CA THR A 419 11.36 4.61 7.92
C THR A 419 11.48 4.27 6.43
N ASP A 420 10.54 4.72 5.62
CA ASP A 420 10.64 4.67 4.16
C ASP A 420 11.62 5.73 3.59
N PHE A 421 12.02 6.72 4.38
CA PHE A 421 13.17 7.56 4.02
C PHE A 421 14.48 6.77 4.11
N SER A 422 15.48 7.23 3.37
CA SER A 422 16.83 6.71 3.50
C SER A 422 17.38 6.99 4.90
N PHE A 423 17.86 5.96 5.61
CA PHE A 423 18.46 6.14 6.94
C PHE A 423 19.78 6.88 6.87
N ARG A 424 20.55 6.68 5.78
CA ARG A 424 21.75 7.46 5.50
C ARG A 424 21.37 8.67 4.65
N PRO A 425 21.57 9.90 5.14
CA PRO A 425 21.18 11.10 4.41
C PRO A 425 22.11 11.44 3.26
N SER A 426 23.32 10.86 3.24
CA SER A 426 24.33 11.10 2.22
C SER A 426 25.19 9.88 1.97
N ILE A 427 25.83 9.84 0.79
CA ILE A 427 26.87 8.88 0.42
C ILE A 427 28.02 9.67 -0.19
N GLY A 428 29.25 9.46 0.29
CA GLY A 428 30.42 10.20 -0.20
C GLY A 428 30.30 11.72 -0.02
N GLY A 429 29.51 12.20 0.94
CA GLY A 429 29.26 13.62 1.16
C GLY A 429 28.06 14.19 0.39
N GLU A 430 27.56 13.48 -0.62
CA GLU A 430 26.45 13.95 -1.45
C GLU A 430 25.09 13.48 -0.91
N PRO A 431 24.05 14.34 -0.90
CA PRO A 431 22.73 14.00 -0.38
C PRO A 431 22.03 12.96 -1.26
N VAL A 432 21.33 12.01 -0.62
CA VAL A 432 20.52 11.02 -1.32
C VAL A 432 19.15 11.55 -1.72
N ALA A 433 18.57 10.99 -2.79
CA ALA A 433 17.32 11.47 -3.35
C ALA A 433 16.14 11.39 -2.35
N ASN A 434 15.94 10.24 -1.69
CA ASN A 434 14.86 10.04 -0.70
C ASN A 434 15.34 10.38 0.73
N GLN A 435 15.90 11.57 0.91
CA GLN A 435 16.39 12.06 2.20
C GLN A 435 15.22 12.57 3.05
N ARG A 436 15.23 12.26 4.36
CA ARG A 436 14.28 12.82 5.33
C ARG A 436 14.50 14.33 5.48
N ARG A 437 13.45 15.10 5.34
CA ARG A 437 13.44 16.56 5.54
C ARG A 437 12.07 17.02 6.07
N PRO A 438 12.01 18.15 6.80
CA PRO A 438 10.76 18.72 7.27
C PRO A 438 9.70 18.87 6.18
N GLY A 439 8.46 18.45 6.47
CA GLY A 439 7.32 18.54 5.58
C GLY A 439 7.35 17.60 4.36
N ARG A 440 8.41 16.81 4.16
CA ARG A 440 8.52 15.87 3.03
C ARG A 440 7.76 14.56 3.30
N ARG A 441 7.36 13.93 2.21
CA ARG A 441 6.73 12.62 2.17
C ARG A 441 7.74 11.56 1.79
N PRO A 442 7.85 10.45 2.53
CA PRO A 442 8.74 9.36 2.15
C PRO A 442 8.25 8.68 0.87
N MET A 443 9.19 8.11 0.11
CA MET A 443 8.87 7.28 -1.05
C MET A 443 7.92 6.14 -0.64
N SER A 444 7.01 5.75 -1.55
CA SER A 444 6.08 4.63 -1.37
C SER A 444 6.20 3.63 -2.52
N SER A 445 5.69 2.40 -2.28
CA SER A 445 5.47 1.39 -3.32
C SER A 445 4.00 1.15 -3.62
N MET A 446 3.08 1.84 -2.95
CA MET A 446 1.63 1.73 -3.18
C MET A 446 1.30 2.12 -4.61
N ALA A 447 0.48 1.31 -5.30
CA ALA A 447 0.19 1.47 -6.71
C ALA A 447 -1.29 1.20 -7.04
N PRO A 448 -2.24 1.94 -6.44
CA PRO A 448 -3.60 1.85 -6.92
C PRO A 448 -3.62 2.19 -8.41
N THR A 449 -4.29 1.35 -9.21
CA THR A 449 -4.22 1.40 -10.68
C THR A 449 -5.61 1.28 -11.29
N ILE A 450 -5.89 2.10 -12.29
CA ILE A 450 -7.07 1.98 -13.18
C ILE A 450 -6.56 1.86 -14.60
N VAL A 451 -7.11 0.91 -15.34
CA VAL A 451 -6.81 0.66 -16.76
C VAL A 451 -8.01 1.05 -17.60
N PHE A 452 -7.74 1.79 -18.67
CA PHE A 452 -8.74 2.22 -19.63
C PHE A 452 -8.53 1.52 -20.97
N ARG A 453 -9.62 1.30 -21.69
CA ARG A 453 -9.66 0.93 -23.11
C ARG A 453 -10.71 1.82 -23.80
N ASP A 454 -10.35 2.40 -24.93
CA ASP A 454 -11.25 3.30 -25.70
C ASP A 454 -11.86 4.42 -24.83
N GLY A 455 -11.05 5.01 -23.93
CA GLY A 455 -11.46 6.07 -23.02
C GLY A 455 -12.38 5.65 -21.87
N ARG A 456 -12.69 4.35 -21.73
CA ARG A 456 -13.58 3.81 -20.69
C ARG A 456 -12.81 2.94 -19.69
N PRO A 457 -13.13 3.02 -18.39
CA PRO A 457 -12.53 2.12 -17.41
C PRO A 457 -12.83 0.66 -17.74
N LEU A 458 -11.78 -0.16 -17.77
CA LEU A 458 -11.82 -1.59 -18.01
C LEU A 458 -11.51 -2.39 -16.75
N LEU A 459 -10.57 -1.90 -15.95
CA LEU A 459 -10.06 -2.62 -14.79
C LEU A 459 -9.61 -1.63 -13.72
N ALA A 460 -9.85 -1.96 -12.44
CA ALA A 460 -9.28 -1.28 -11.31
C ALA A 460 -8.66 -2.29 -10.35
N THR A 461 -7.47 -1.99 -9.81
CA THR A 461 -6.74 -2.91 -8.93
C THR A 461 -5.76 -2.16 -8.03
N GLY A 462 -5.33 -2.84 -7.00
CA GLY A 462 -4.24 -2.49 -6.11
C GLY A 462 -3.93 -3.68 -5.22
N SER A 463 -2.85 -3.62 -4.47
CA SER A 463 -2.42 -4.70 -3.59
C SER A 463 -1.66 -4.17 -2.38
N PRO A 464 -1.81 -4.75 -1.20
CA PRO A 464 -0.78 -4.70 -0.17
C PRO A 464 0.43 -5.54 -0.57
N GLY A 465 1.54 -5.40 0.18
CA GLY A 465 2.74 -6.21 -0.03
C GLY A 465 4.04 -5.41 -0.07
N GLY A 466 3.99 -4.14 0.38
CA GLY A 466 5.15 -3.29 0.52
C GLY A 466 5.93 -3.13 -0.78
N ARG A 467 7.24 -3.28 -0.72
CA ARG A 467 8.12 -3.16 -1.91
C ARG A 467 7.76 -4.10 -3.07
N ARG A 468 7.00 -5.18 -2.79
CA ARG A 468 6.55 -6.17 -3.77
C ARG A 468 5.24 -5.80 -4.46
N ILE A 469 4.56 -4.75 -4.04
CA ILE A 469 3.29 -4.30 -4.65
C ILE A 469 3.41 -4.19 -6.18
N PRO A 470 4.43 -3.55 -6.75
CA PRO A 470 4.58 -3.48 -8.21
C PRO A 470 4.74 -4.84 -8.87
N HIS A 471 5.41 -5.80 -8.20
CA HIS A 471 5.60 -7.15 -8.72
C HIS A 471 4.29 -7.93 -8.78
N PHE A 472 3.48 -7.84 -7.71
CA PHE A 472 2.17 -8.48 -7.65
C PHE A 472 1.22 -7.91 -8.71
N LEU A 473 1.19 -6.58 -8.85
CA LEU A 473 0.32 -5.92 -9.81
C LEU A 473 0.76 -6.15 -11.25
N SER A 474 2.06 -6.09 -11.57
CA SER A 474 2.55 -6.38 -12.92
C SER A 474 2.15 -7.80 -13.36
N ARG A 475 2.32 -8.81 -12.49
CA ARG A 475 1.89 -10.19 -12.75
C ARG A 475 0.37 -10.28 -12.92
N THR A 476 -0.42 -9.61 -12.03
CA THR A 476 -1.89 -9.64 -12.10
C THR A 476 -2.41 -8.98 -13.37
N LEU A 477 -1.84 -7.83 -13.76
CA LEU A 477 -2.22 -7.15 -15.00
C LEU A 477 -1.86 -7.96 -16.25
N LEU A 478 -0.69 -8.62 -16.29
CA LEU A 478 -0.36 -9.57 -17.37
C LEU A 478 -1.38 -10.71 -17.42
N ALA A 479 -1.75 -11.26 -16.26
CA ALA A 479 -2.74 -12.34 -16.20
C ALA A 479 -4.09 -11.91 -16.76
N ALA A 480 -4.61 -10.77 -16.33
CA ALA A 480 -5.94 -10.30 -16.74
C ALA A 480 -5.98 -9.78 -18.17
N LEU A 481 -4.94 -9.02 -18.62
CA LEU A 481 -5.00 -8.27 -19.88
C LEU A 481 -4.30 -8.97 -21.05
N VAL A 482 -3.29 -9.80 -20.78
CA VAL A 482 -2.52 -10.49 -21.83
C VAL A 482 -2.85 -11.97 -21.89
N TRP A 483 -2.84 -12.64 -20.74
CA TRP A 483 -3.12 -14.07 -20.66
C TRP A 483 -4.63 -14.36 -20.59
N GLN A 484 -5.46 -13.31 -20.50
CA GLN A 484 -6.93 -13.37 -20.52
C GLN A 484 -7.51 -14.30 -19.43
N GLU A 485 -6.80 -14.40 -18.31
CA GLU A 485 -7.30 -15.12 -17.14
C GLU A 485 -8.47 -14.36 -16.51
N PRO A 486 -9.56 -15.04 -16.14
CA PRO A 486 -10.67 -14.37 -15.45
C PRO A 486 -10.21 -13.83 -14.07
N PRO A 487 -10.88 -12.81 -13.51
CA PRO A 487 -10.43 -12.12 -12.30
C PRO A 487 -10.02 -13.03 -11.15
N HIS A 488 -10.80 -14.07 -10.86
CA HIS A 488 -10.53 -15.02 -9.78
C HIS A 488 -9.24 -15.83 -10.00
N ARG A 489 -8.92 -16.17 -11.25
CA ARG A 489 -7.66 -16.83 -11.56
C ARG A 489 -6.51 -15.84 -11.59
N ALA A 490 -6.74 -14.65 -12.15
CA ALA A 490 -5.72 -13.60 -12.22
C ALA A 490 -5.17 -13.21 -10.84
N VAL A 491 -5.99 -13.11 -9.78
CA VAL A 491 -5.51 -12.83 -8.42
C VAL A 491 -4.84 -14.04 -7.76
N ALA A 492 -5.26 -15.27 -8.10
CA ALA A 492 -4.82 -16.50 -7.44
C ALA A 492 -3.56 -17.14 -8.05
N LEU A 493 -3.14 -16.75 -9.26
CA LEU A 493 -1.90 -17.25 -9.88
C LEU A 493 -0.68 -17.02 -8.97
N PRO A 494 0.34 -17.89 -9.05
CA PRO A 494 1.57 -17.72 -8.31
C PRO A 494 2.23 -16.37 -8.54
N HIS A 495 2.84 -15.84 -7.50
CA HIS A 495 3.65 -14.64 -7.56
C HIS A 495 5.14 -14.97 -7.70
N LEU A 496 5.87 -14.08 -8.33
CA LEU A 496 7.31 -14.00 -8.26
C LEU A 496 7.75 -12.60 -7.84
N SER A 497 8.92 -12.50 -7.26
CA SER A 497 9.54 -11.24 -6.88
C SER A 497 11.04 -11.33 -7.12
N VAL A 498 11.67 -10.18 -7.30
CA VAL A 498 13.14 -10.09 -7.35
C VAL A 498 13.60 -9.19 -6.22
N ASN A 499 14.62 -9.61 -5.50
CA ASN A 499 15.22 -8.81 -4.44
C ASN A 499 16.73 -8.95 -4.47
N ASP A 500 17.45 -7.87 -4.77
CA ASP A 500 18.92 -7.81 -4.81
C ASP A 500 19.56 -8.93 -5.67
N GLY A 501 18.95 -9.23 -6.81
CA GLY A 501 19.42 -10.26 -7.71
C GLY A 501 19.02 -11.69 -7.35
N VAL A 502 18.22 -11.88 -6.32
CA VAL A 502 17.64 -13.17 -5.94
C VAL A 502 16.23 -13.27 -6.52
N LEU A 503 15.94 -14.33 -7.28
CA LEU A 503 14.59 -14.66 -7.72
C LEU A 503 13.83 -15.35 -6.58
N VAL A 504 12.71 -14.77 -6.18
CA VAL A 504 11.84 -15.33 -5.15
C VAL A 504 10.57 -15.85 -5.81
N LEU A 505 10.35 -17.14 -5.74
CA LEU A 505 9.16 -17.81 -6.25
C LEU A 505 8.20 -18.13 -5.11
N GLU A 506 6.92 -18.05 -5.38
CA GLU A 506 5.91 -18.37 -4.37
C GLU A 506 5.86 -19.86 -4.08
N ARG A 507 5.92 -20.19 -2.79
CA ARG A 507 5.64 -21.53 -2.25
C ARG A 507 4.17 -21.58 -1.84
N GLU A 508 3.51 -22.69 -2.14
CA GLU A 508 2.12 -22.94 -1.73
C GLU A 508 1.16 -21.85 -2.25
N ALA A 509 1.31 -21.47 -3.52
CA ALA A 509 0.40 -20.56 -4.17
C ALA A 509 -1.03 -21.15 -4.26
N PRO A 510 -2.08 -20.30 -4.29
CA PRO A 510 -3.48 -20.76 -4.40
C PRO A 510 -3.77 -21.58 -5.66
N LEU A 511 -3.08 -21.28 -6.76
CA LEU A 511 -3.09 -22.07 -7.99
C LEU A 511 -1.69 -22.62 -8.28
N PRO A 512 -1.59 -23.77 -8.96
CA PRO A 512 -0.29 -24.31 -9.35
C PRO A 512 0.43 -23.37 -10.32
N TRP A 513 1.76 -23.43 -10.32
CA TRP A 513 2.58 -22.76 -11.32
C TRP A 513 2.20 -23.25 -12.73
N PRO A 514 1.97 -22.36 -13.70
CA PRO A 514 1.70 -22.76 -15.09
C PRO A 514 2.90 -23.37 -15.81
N VAL A 515 4.07 -23.26 -15.21
CA VAL A 515 5.35 -23.81 -15.65
C VAL A 515 6.06 -24.44 -14.47
N ALA A 516 6.92 -25.44 -14.70
CA ALA A 516 7.69 -26.01 -13.60
C ALA A 516 8.64 -24.94 -13.01
N PRO A 517 8.65 -24.72 -11.69
CA PRO A 517 9.49 -23.68 -11.06
C PRO A 517 10.97 -23.81 -11.37
N GLU A 518 11.47 -25.04 -11.58
CA GLU A 518 12.85 -25.33 -11.96
C GLU A 518 13.24 -24.71 -13.31
N GLN A 519 12.27 -24.59 -14.22
CA GLN A 519 12.45 -23.94 -15.52
C GLN A 519 12.59 -22.41 -15.40
N LEU A 520 12.27 -21.84 -14.24
CA LEU A 520 12.38 -20.39 -13.98
C LEU A 520 13.76 -19.98 -13.47
N ALA A 521 14.64 -20.92 -13.17
CA ALA A 521 16.01 -20.61 -12.80
C ALA A 521 16.70 -19.75 -13.88
N ILE A 522 17.40 -18.71 -13.43
CA ILE A 522 18.20 -17.81 -14.25
C ILE A 522 19.66 -18.04 -13.86
N GLN A 523 20.51 -18.32 -14.86
CA GLN A 523 21.93 -18.62 -14.63
C GLN A 523 22.61 -17.48 -13.86
N GLY A 524 23.40 -17.83 -12.84
CA GLY A 524 24.11 -16.87 -11.99
C GLY A 524 23.26 -16.19 -10.91
N HIS A 525 22.00 -16.62 -10.73
CA HIS A 525 21.11 -16.06 -9.74
C HIS A 525 20.51 -17.13 -8.81
N ASP A 526 20.47 -16.81 -7.52
CA ASP A 526 19.82 -17.65 -6.52
C ASP A 526 18.31 -17.67 -6.74
N VAL A 527 17.70 -18.83 -6.53
CA VAL A 527 16.25 -19.01 -6.47
C VAL A 527 15.85 -19.36 -5.04
N ARG A 528 14.88 -18.66 -4.50
CA ARG A 528 14.32 -18.92 -3.17
C ARG A 528 12.81 -19.12 -3.26
N PHE A 529 12.28 -19.95 -2.39
CA PHE A 529 10.85 -20.17 -2.26
C PHE A 529 10.36 -19.53 -0.96
N GLN A 530 9.29 -18.73 -1.08
CA GLN A 530 8.70 -18.00 0.04
C GLN A 530 7.17 -18.00 -0.11
N ARG A 531 6.42 -17.96 1.00
CA ARG A 531 5.00 -17.60 0.98
C ARG A 531 4.88 -16.10 0.85
N PHE A 532 3.90 -15.63 0.06
CA PHE A 532 3.60 -14.21 -0.07
C PHE A 532 2.27 -13.86 0.60
N GLY A 533 2.21 -12.68 1.21
CA GLY A 533 1.03 -12.09 1.83
C GLY A 533 0.36 -11.03 0.95
N SER A 534 0.31 -11.22 -0.39
CA SER A 534 -0.44 -10.31 -1.25
C SER A 534 -1.93 -10.32 -0.90
N GLY A 535 -2.62 -9.25 -1.20
CA GLY A 535 -4.06 -9.11 -0.97
C GLY A 535 -4.68 -8.29 -2.10
N THR A 536 -4.38 -8.68 -3.34
CA THR A 536 -4.83 -7.96 -4.53
C THR A 536 -6.35 -7.90 -4.58
N ALA A 537 -6.90 -6.69 -4.71
CA ALA A 537 -8.30 -6.45 -5.01
C ALA A 537 -8.42 -6.08 -6.49
N LEU A 538 -9.14 -6.88 -7.25
CA LEU A 538 -9.31 -6.72 -8.69
C LEU A 538 -10.77 -6.54 -9.07
N LEU A 539 -11.06 -5.46 -9.79
CA LEU A 539 -12.30 -5.27 -10.54
C LEU A 539 -11.99 -5.29 -12.03
N GLN A 540 -12.76 -6.02 -12.80
CA GLN A 540 -12.65 -6.06 -14.27
C GLN A 540 -14.04 -6.05 -14.93
N ARG A 541 -14.19 -5.23 -15.96
CA ARG A 541 -15.41 -5.16 -16.75
C ARG A 541 -15.35 -6.20 -17.87
N ILE A 542 -16.27 -7.17 -17.84
CA ILE A 542 -16.38 -8.24 -18.82
C ILE A 542 -17.82 -8.24 -19.36
N ASN A 543 -17.97 -8.17 -20.67
CA ASN A 543 -19.29 -8.13 -21.33
C ASN A 543 -20.23 -7.06 -20.73
N GLY A 544 -19.68 -5.89 -20.43
CA GLY A 544 -20.44 -4.76 -19.90
C GLY A 544 -20.69 -4.79 -18.39
N ARG A 545 -20.43 -5.90 -17.69
CA ARG A 545 -20.67 -6.09 -16.25
C ARG A 545 -19.35 -6.11 -15.47
N TRP A 546 -19.37 -5.57 -14.26
CA TRP A 546 -18.21 -5.59 -13.37
C TRP A 546 -18.10 -6.91 -12.60
N HIS A 547 -16.90 -7.47 -12.56
CA HIS A 547 -16.53 -8.67 -11.83
C HIS A 547 -15.42 -8.34 -10.84
N GLY A 548 -15.65 -8.64 -9.56
CA GLY A 548 -14.71 -8.44 -8.48
C GLY A 548 -14.09 -9.76 -8.01
N ALA A 549 -12.80 -9.71 -7.66
CA ALA A 549 -12.10 -10.84 -7.05
C ALA A 549 -11.14 -10.35 -5.96
N ALA A 550 -11.17 -11.01 -4.79
CA ALA A 550 -10.25 -10.78 -3.69
C ALA A 550 -9.21 -11.92 -3.64
N ASP A 551 -7.95 -11.54 -3.49
CA ASP A 551 -6.83 -12.49 -3.36
C ASP A 551 -7.02 -13.40 -2.13
N PRO A 552 -7.00 -14.73 -2.30
CA PRO A 552 -7.26 -15.68 -1.21
C PRO A 552 -6.12 -15.79 -0.19
N ARG A 553 -4.96 -15.17 -0.44
CA ARG A 553 -3.82 -15.16 0.49
C ARG A 553 -4.10 -14.36 1.76
N ARG A 554 -5.08 -13.45 1.69
CA ARG A 554 -5.61 -12.72 2.86
C ARG A 554 -7.08 -13.07 3.10
N GLU A 555 -7.77 -12.25 3.88
CA GLU A 555 -9.16 -12.47 4.30
C GLU A 555 -10.15 -11.61 3.50
N GLY A 556 -9.70 -11.11 2.33
CA GLY A 556 -10.45 -10.22 1.49
C GLY A 556 -11.80 -10.79 1.02
N LYS A 557 -12.76 -9.90 0.81
CA LYS A 557 -14.11 -10.24 0.37
C LYS A 557 -14.54 -9.36 -0.81
N ALA A 558 -15.10 -9.99 -1.84
CA ALA A 558 -15.83 -9.33 -2.90
C ALA A 558 -17.34 -9.41 -2.61
N MET A 559 -18.05 -8.30 -2.77
CA MET A 559 -19.51 -8.20 -2.65
C MET A 559 -20.06 -7.31 -3.77
N ALA A 560 -21.34 -7.49 -4.15
CA ALA A 560 -21.95 -6.72 -5.23
C ALA A 560 -23.42 -6.44 -4.99
N LEU A 561 -23.90 -5.36 -5.62
CA LEU A 561 -25.31 -5.11 -5.89
C LEU A 561 -25.66 -5.62 -7.29
N PRO A 562 -26.89 -6.11 -7.50
CA PRO A 562 -27.34 -6.63 -8.79
C PRO A 562 -27.10 -5.73 -9.99
#